data_9c3c4405ee391deb05d787066f0ef377
#
_entry.id   9c3c4405ee391deb05d787066f0ef377
#
_cell.length_a   1.000
_cell.length_b   1.000
_cell.length_c   1.000
_cell.angle_alpha   90.00
_cell.angle_beta   90.00
_cell.angle_gamma   90.00
#
_symmetry.space_group_name_H-M   'P 1'
#
loop_
_entity.id
_entity.type
_entity.pdbx_description
1 polymer ?
#
loop_
_entity_poly.entity_id
_entity_poly.type
_entity_poly.pdbx_seq_one_letter_code
_entity_poly.pdbx_strand_id
1 'polypeptide(L)'
;MFVMQLVIDDITIEVTKKNIKNINLYVKQPDGCVVITAPHTVSDQKIAQFAQKHLTWIKAKQTKIQQQPKPKINQYQTGDTLYLFGQPYQIELQYHKHKYAIQLEEDKVILQVRENSTTAQREHYITEWYRNLLKQEIQRLILTWQQQLDLHAHSWQIKKMKTKWGYCDISKQKLVFNLQLAQKPLEFLEYVILHELLHLKVPHHGQAFIALLDQYMPQWKEIEQTHKRTTTP
;
A
#
# COMPACT_ATOMS: atom_id res chain seq x y z
N MET A 1 -2.05 27.65 2.89
CA MET A 1 -0.86 26.95 2.40
C MET A 1 -0.63 27.45 0.98
N PHE A 2 0.38 28.29 0.76
CA PHE A 2 0.64 28.84 -0.57
C PHE A 2 1.33 27.78 -1.43
N VAL A 3 0.70 27.40 -2.52
CA VAL A 3 1.28 26.57 -3.57
C VAL A 3 1.68 27.52 -4.71
N MET A 4 2.98 27.61 -4.98
CA MET A 4 3.52 28.35 -6.12
C MET A 4 3.63 27.42 -7.30
N GLN A 5 3.30 27.88 -8.50
CA GLN A 5 3.56 27.17 -9.74
C GLN A 5 4.82 27.70 -10.40
N LEU A 6 5.73 26.80 -10.73
CA LEU A 6 6.94 27.07 -11.48
C LEU A 6 6.84 26.35 -12.83
N VAL A 7 7.08 27.07 -13.91
CA VAL A 7 7.11 26.47 -15.27
C VAL A 7 8.55 26.44 -15.75
N ILE A 8 9.03 25.25 -16.12
CA ILE A 8 10.38 25.06 -16.70
C ILE A 8 10.19 24.24 -17.98
N ASP A 9 10.62 24.79 -19.09
CA ASP A 9 10.28 24.29 -20.44
C ASP A 9 8.75 24.15 -20.57
N ASP A 10 8.29 22.93 -20.78
CA ASP A 10 6.88 22.53 -20.92
C ASP A 10 6.28 21.90 -19.65
N ILE A 11 7.04 21.89 -18.55
CA ILE A 11 6.64 21.20 -17.31
C ILE A 11 6.20 22.21 -16.26
N THR A 12 4.96 22.05 -15.81
CA THR A 12 4.44 22.77 -14.65
C THR A 12 4.78 21.99 -13.37
N ILE A 13 5.42 22.69 -12.42
CA ILE A 13 5.89 22.14 -11.15
C ILE A 13 5.14 22.84 -10.01
N GLU A 14 4.46 22.10 -9.18
CA GLU A 14 3.85 22.59 -7.95
C GLU A 14 4.91 22.71 -6.86
N VAL A 15 5.12 23.91 -6.33
CA VAL A 15 6.08 24.16 -5.26
C VAL A 15 5.38 24.50 -3.96
N THR A 16 5.71 23.78 -2.91
CA THR A 16 5.21 24.04 -1.55
C THR A 16 6.37 24.25 -0.59
N LYS A 17 6.40 25.37 0.12
CA LYS A 17 7.37 25.61 1.20
C LYS A 17 6.86 25.03 2.51
N LYS A 18 7.74 24.30 3.22
CA LYS A 18 7.43 23.61 4.49
C LYS A 18 8.59 23.74 5.46
N ASN A 19 8.33 23.45 6.73
CA ASN A 19 9.37 23.37 7.75
C ASN A 19 10.11 22.01 7.65
N ILE A 20 11.01 21.92 6.65
CA ILE A 20 11.81 20.73 6.33
C ILE A 20 13.27 21.17 6.10
N LYS A 21 14.22 20.23 6.13
CA LYS A 21 15.64 20.51 5.98
C LYS A 21 16.11 20.52 4.51
N ASN A 22 15.51 19.70 3.66
CA ASN A 22 15.99 19.46 2.28
C ASN A 22 14.92 19.80 1.26
N ILE A 23 15.34 20.11 0.01
CA ILE A 23 14.45 20.17 -1.14
C ILE A 23 14.15 18.74 -1.57
N ASN A 24 12.86 18.40 -1.72
CA ASN A 24 12.42 17.10 -2.22
C ASN A 24 11.63 17.30 -3.52
N LEU A 25 11.93 16.44 -4.50
CA LEU A 25 11.28 16.40 -5.81
C LEU A 25 10.54 15.09 -5.99
N TYR A 26 9.29 15.17 -6.43
CA TYR A 26 8.43 14.02 -6.67
C TYR A 26 7.75 14.15 -8.03
N VAL A 27 7.69 13.04 -8.77
CA VAL A 27 6.80 12.89 -9.92
C VAL A 27 5.72 11.92 -9.50
N LYS A 28 4.49 12.43 -9.34
CA LYS A 28 3.37 11.68 -8.77
C LYS A 28 2.66 10.85 -9.84
N GLN A 29 2.18 9.69 -9.45
CA GLN A 29 1.25 8.88 -10.23
C GLN A 29 -0.20 9.32 -9.92
N PRO A 30 -1.17 9.05 -10.84
CA PRO A 30 -0.99 8.41 -12.14
C PRO A 30 -0.67 9.38 -13.29
N ASP A 31 -0.72 10.69 -13.06
CA ASP A 31 -0.73 11.77 -14.07
C ASP A 31 0.68 12.34 -14.39
N GLY A 32 1.70 11.95 -13.62
CA GLY A 32 3.05 12.49 -13.78
C GLY A 32 3.21 13.93 -13.25
N CYS A 33 2.28 14.42 -12.41
CA CYS A 33 2.36 15.73 -11.78
C CYS A 33 3.66 15.89 -10.99
N VAL A 34 4.39 17.00 -11.25
CA VAL A 34 5.69 17.28 -10.62
C VAL A 34 5.48 18.17 -9.40
N VAL A 35 5.98 17.74 -8.26
CA VAL A 35 5.83 18.47 -6.99
C VAL A 35 7.21 18.63 -6.34
N ILE A 36 7.53 19.86 -5.96
CA ILE A 36 8.70 20.18 -5.13
C ILE A 36 8.22 20.63 -3.75
N THR A 37 8.84 20.08 -2.71
CA THR A 37 8.72 20.62 -1.36
C THR A 37 10.08 21.17 -0.93
N ALA A 38 10.13 22.41 -0.45
CA ALA A 38 11.37 23.11 -0.09
C ALA A 38 11.26 23.76 1.29
N PRO A 39 12.39 23.97 2.00
CA PRO A 39 12.43 24.77 3.21
C PRO A 39 11.99 26.23 2.94
N HIS A 40 11.38 26.88 3.93
CA HIS A 40 11.03 28.30 3.83
C HIS A 40 12.23 29.22 3.57
N THR A 41 13.44 28.81 3.99
CA THR A 41 14.70 29.56 3.84
C THR A 41 15.29 29.51 2.42
N VAL A 42 14.78 28.64 1.55
CA VAL A 42 15.29 28.49 0.18
C VAL A 42 14.57 29.46 -0.74
N SER A 43 15.36 30.24 -1.51
CA SER A 43 14.82 31.19 -2.48
C SER A 43 14.19 30.47 -3.68
N ASP A 44 13.22 31.12 -4.32
CA ASP A 44 12.53 30.56 -5.49
C ASP A 44 13.49 30.32 -6.66
N GLN A 45 14.50 31.21 -6.80
CA GLN A 45 15.57 31.04 -7.78
C GLN A 45 16.39 29.75 -7.58
N LYS A 46 16.72 29.41 -6.31
CA LYS A 46 17.42 28.14 -6.01
C LYS A 46 16.54 26.92 -6.27
N ILE A 47 15.23 27.05 -6.02
CA ILE A 47 14.27 25.98 -6.34
C ILE A 47 14.17 25.77 -7.85
N ALA A 48 14.14 26.85 -8.65
CA ALA A 48 14.14 26.78 -10.10
C ALA A 48 15.42 26.14 -10.65
N GLN A 49 16.59 26.52 -10.15
CA GLN A 49 17.86 25.91 -10.52
C GLN A 49 17.92 24.41 -10.17
N PHE A 50 17.38 24.05 -8.98
CA PHE A 50 17.28 22.65 -8.58
C PHE A 50 16.39 21.85 -9.53
N ALA A 51 15.22 22.38 -9.90
CA ALA A 51 14.32 21.75 -10.85
C ALA A 51 14.96 21.61 -12.24
N GLN A 52 15.62 22.65 -12.74
CA GLN A 52 16.34 22.65 -14.02
C GLN A 52 17.42 21.56 -14.05
N LYS A 53 18.21 21.43 -12.98
CA LYS A 53 19.24 20.39 -12.87
C LYS A 53 18.66 18.97 -12.95
N HIS A 54 17.40 18.76 -12.52
CA HIS A 54 16.75 17.47 -12.50
C HIS A 54 15.77 17.25 -13.67
N LEU A 55 15.74 18.15 -14.65
CA LEU A 55 14.76 18.14 -15.73
C LEU A 55 14.76 16.83 -16.54
N THR A 56 15.95 16.34 -16.90
CA THR A 56 16.11 15.06 -17.61
C THR A 56 15.51 13.90 -16.83
N TRP A 57 15.74 13.84 -15.51
CA TRP A 57 15.16 12.82 -14.64
C TRP A 57 13.64 12.95 -14.55
N ILE A 58 13.11 14.20 -14.47
CA ILE A 58 11.66 14.44 -14.45
C ILE A 58 11.03 13.90 -15.72
N LYS A 59 11.54 14.29 -16.90
CA LYS A 59 11.03 13.86 -18.22
C LYS A 59 11.07 12.32 -18.35
N ALA A 60 12.18 11.69 -17.99
CA ALA A 60 12.30 10.23 -18.01
C ALA A 60 11.29 9.55 -17.08
N LYS A 61 11.05 10.13 -15.89
CA LYS A 61 10.08 9.59 -14.94
C LYS A 61 8.65 9.75 -15.42
N GLN A 62 8.30 10.90 -16.01
CA GLN A 62 6.99 11.15 -16.62
C GLN A 62 6.71 10.19 -17.77
N THR A 63 7.69 10.01 -18.68
CA THR A 63 7.60 9.06 -19.80
C THR A 63 7.33 7.64 -19.29
N LYS A 64 8.08 7.23 -18.24
CA LYS A 64 7.87 5.91 -17.65
C LYS A 64 6.47 5.75 -17.04
N ILE A 65 5.93 6.81 -16.42
CA ILE A 65 4.56 6.81 -15.87
C ILE A 65 3.53 6.73 -17.00
N GLN A 66 3.72 7.49 -18.08
CA GLN A 66 2.84 7.50 -19.25
C GLN A 66 2.81 6.18 -20.02
N GLN A 67 3.94 5.46 -20.04
CA GLN A 67 4.05 4.14 -20.67
C GLN A 67 3.48 3.02 -19.81
N GLN A 68 3.28 3.25 -18.50
CA GLN A 68 2.59 2.27 -17.67
C GLN A 68 1.11 2.23 -18.02
N PRO A 69 0.50 1.04 -18.17
CA PRO A 69 -0.93 0.94 -18.31
C PRO A 69 -1.57 1.71 -17.14
N LYS A 70 -2.46 2.65 -17.46
CA LYS A 70 -3.22 3.35 -16.41
C LYS A 70 -3.84 2.30 -15.49
N PRO A 71 -3.74 2.46 -14.17
CA PRO A 71 -4.35 1.52 -13.25
C PRO A 71 -5.83 1.39 -13.64
N LYS A 72 -6.22 0.17 -13.98
CA LYS A 72 -7.62 -0.13 -14.32
C LYS A 72 -8.43 0.15 -13.07
N ILE A 73 -9.19 1.25 -13.07
CA ILE A 73 -10.11 1.54 -11.98
C ILE A 73 -11.08 0.36 -11.93
N ASN A 74 -10.98 -0.44 -10.89
CA ASN A 74 -11.85 -1.58 -10.73
C ASN A 74 -13.29 -1.07 -10.58
N GLN A 75 -14.14 -1.44 -11.50
CA GLN A 75 -15.57 -1.08 -11.47
C GLN A 75 -16.37 -2.05 -10.63
N TYR A 76 -15.74 -3.16 -10.22
CA TYR A 76 -16.38 -4.26 -9.49
C TYR A 76 -17.61 -4.77 -10.21
N GLN A 77 -17.45 -5.03 -11.51
CA GLN A 77 -18.48 -5.57 -12.40
C GLN A 77 -18.19 -7.02 -12.74
N THR A 78 -19.19 -7.70 -13.27
CA THR A 78 -19.02 -9.06 -13.80
C THR A 78 -17.88 -9.10 -14.82
N GLY A 79 -16.94 -10.02 -14.64
CA GLY A 79 -15.72 -10.15 -15.43
C GLY A 79 -14.51 -9.36 -14.90
N ASP A 80 -14.67 -8.48 -13.90
CA ASP A 80 -13.52 -7.89 -13.23
C ASP A 80 -12.82 -8.94 -12.35
N THR A 81 -11.49 -8.82 -12.21
CA THR A 81 -10.71 -9.73 -11.38
C THR A 81 -10.45 -9.13 -10.00
N LEU A 82 -10.70 -9.90 -8.95
CA LEU A 82 -10.24 -9.64 -7.60
C LEU A 82 -9.10 -10.60 -7.23
N TYR A 83 -8.18 -10.12 -6.40
CA TYR A 83 -7.16 -10.97 -5.80
C TYR A 83 -7.49 -11.18 -4.32
N LEU A 84 -7.53 -12.43 -3.89
CA LEU A 84 -7.63 -12.79 -2.48
C LEU A 84 -6.48 -13.71 -2.11
N PHE A 85 -5.65 -13.27 -1.16
CA PHE A 85 -4.44 -13.98 -0.72
C PHE A 85 -3.57 -14.50 -1.90
N GLY A 86 -3.41 -13.62 -2.91
CA GLY A 86 -2.61 -13.90 -4.11
C GLY A 86 -3.34 -14.66 -5.21
N GLN A 87 -4.50 -15.24 -4.95
CA GLN A 87 -5.28 -15.98 -5.94
C GLN A 87 -6.25 -15.05 -6.67
N PRO A 88 -6.34 -15.14 -8.00
CA PRO A 88 -7.31 -14.37 -8.79
C PRO A 88 -8.69 -15.02 -8.76
N TYR A 89 -9.74 -14.19 -8.63
CA TYR A 89 -11.14 -14.59 -8.69
C TYR A 89 -11.89 -13.67 -9.63
N GLN A 90 -12.79 -14.21 -10.45
CA GLN A 90 -13.67 -13.42 -11.30
C GLN A 90 -14.88 -12.94 -10.50
N ILE A 91 -15.22 -11.65 -10.64
CA ILE A 91 -16.46 -11.13 -10.06
C ILE A 91 -17.65 -11.57 -10.91
N GLU A 92 -18.67 -12.08 -10.25
CA GLU A 92 -20.01 -12.26 -10.80
C GLU A 92 -21.00 -11.41 -9.99
N LEU A 93 -21.62 -10.42 -10.62
CA LEU A 93 -22.67 -9.63 -9.99
C LEU A 93 -24.00 -10.38 -10.07
N GLN A 94 -24.65 -10.53 -8.93
CA GLN A 94 -26.02 -10.99 -8.83
C GLN A 94 -26.90 -9.89 -8.22
N TYR A 95 -28.00 -9.57 -8.90
CA TYR A 95 -28.88 -8.51 -8.44
C TYR A 95 -29.94 -9.05 -7.48
N HIS A 96 -30.06 -8.37 -6.33
CA HIS A 96 -30.99 -8.74 -5.29
C HIS A 96 -31.70 -7.51 -4.71
N LYS A 97 -33.01 -7.61 -4.42
CA LYS A 97 -33.81 -6.45 -3.97
C LYS A 97 -33.36 -5.87 -2.62
N HIS A 98 -32.86 -6.70 -1.69
CA HIS A 98 -32.66 -6.27 -0.30
C HIS A 98 -31.34 -6.71 0.35
N LYS A 99 -30.48 -7.45 -0.33
CA LYS A 99 -29.27 -7.99 0.28
C LYS A 99 -28.00 -7.47 -0.40
N TYR A 100 -26.99 -7.22 0.41
CA TYR A 100 -25.60 -7.19 0.00
C TYR A 100 -24.92 -8.40 0.65
N ALA A 101 -24.37 -9.27 -0.15
CA ALA A 101 -23.60 -10.42 0.31
C ALA A 101 -22.45 -10.70 -0.64
N ILE A 102 -21.39 -11.30 -0.11
CA ILE A 102 -20.27 -11.79 -0.90
C ILE A 102 -20.09 -13.26 -0.57
N GLN A 103 -20.08 -14.08 -1.58
CA GLN A 103 -19.81 -15.52 -1.49
C GLN A 103 -18.59 -15.85 -2.34
N LEU A 104 -17.69 -16.62 -1.77
CA LEU A 104 -16.52 -17.15 -2.47
C LEU A 104 -16.86 -18.55 -2.97
N GLU A 105 -16.74 -18.76 -4.26
CA GLU A 105 -16.79 -20.06 -4.92
C GLU A 105 -15.41 -20.43 -5.45
N GLU A 106 -15.26 -21.60 -6.08
CA GLU A 106 -13.95 -22.13 -6.49
C GLU A 106 -13.08 -21.13 -7.26
N ASP A 107 -13.65 -20.45 -8.27
CA ASP A 107 -12.96 -19.50 -9.15
C ASP A 107 -13.59 -18.12 -9.20
N LYS A 108 -14.67 -17.88 -8.41
CA LYS A 108 -15.49 -16.69 -8.49
C LYS A 108 -15.77 -16.07 -7.13
N VAL A 109 -15.96 -14.77 -7.17
CA VAL A 109 -16.57 -13.99 -6.08
C VAL A 109 -17.95 -13.54 -6.55
N ILE A 110 -19.00 -14.13 -5.97
CA ILE A 110 -20.37 -13.71 -6.23
C ILE A 110 -20.67 -12.51 -5.34
N LEU A 111 -20.89 -11.37 -5.98
CA LEU A 111 -21.23 -10.11 -5.30
C LEU A 111 -22.71 -9.82 -5.49
N GLN A 112 -23.51 -10.10 -4.47
CA GLN A 112 -24.94 -9.78 -4.45
C GLN A 112 -25.14 -8.31 -4.10
N VAL A 113 -25.74 -7.55 -5.01
CA VAL A 113 -25.95 -6.10 -4.91
C VAL A 113 -27.33 -5.69 -5.39
N ARG A 114 -27.73 -4.46 -5.08
CA ARG A 114 -28.94 -3.87 -5.69
C ARG A 114 -28.67 -3.48 -7.14
N GLU A 115 -29.68 -3.49 -8.01
CA GLU A 115 -29.56 -3.15 -9.45
C GLU A 115 -28.91 -1.77 -9.69
N ASN A 116 -29.22 -0.80 -8.84
CA ASN A 116 -28.69 0.56 -8.94
C ASN A 116 -27.47 0.82 -8.05
N SER A 117 -26.76 -0.23 -7.64
CA SER A 117 -25.55 -0.08 -6.83
C SER A 117 -24.47 0.68 -7.57
N THR A 118 -23.90 1.70 -6.92
CA THR A 118 -22.77 2.45 -7.46
C THR A 118 -21.46 1.68 -7.28
N THR A 119 -20.43 2.02 -8.07
CA THR A 119 -19.07 1.48 -7.92
C THR A 119 -18.54 1.70 -6.49
N ALA A 120 -18.80 2.87 -5.89
CA ALA A 120 -18.37 3.18 -4.53
C ALA A 120 -19.03 2.27 -3.47
N GLN A 121 -20.29 1.93 -3.66
CA GLN A 121 -20.98 0.98 -2.77
C GLN A 121 -20.39 -0.42 -2.90
N ARG A 122 -20.14 -0.89 -4.13
CA ARG A 122 -19.49 -2.18 -4.37
C ARG A 122 -18.09 -2.22 -3.79
N GLU A 123 -17.28 -1.16 -3.99
CA GLU A 123 -15.95 -1.02 -3.37
C GLU A 123 -16.03 -1.11 -1.84
N HIS A 124 -17.01 -0.46 -1.24
CA HIS A 124 -17.18 -0.49 0.22
C HIS A 124 -17.43 -1.92 0.72
N TYR A 125 -18.35 -2.67 0.10
CA TYR A 125 -18.66 -4.05 0.51
C TYR A 125 -17.47 -4.99 0.33
N ILE A 126 -16.76 -4.89 -0.79
CA ILE A 126 -15.55 -5.68 -1.04
C ILE A 126 -14.44 -5.30 -0.04
N THR A 127 -14.31 -4.01 0.29
CA THR A 127 -13.36 -3.53 1.29
C THR A 127 -13.62 -4.14 2.67
N GLU A 128 -14.89 -4.18 3.10
CA GLU A 128 -15.24 -4.77 4.40
C GLU A 128 -15.15 -6.31 4.38
N TRP A 129 -15.44 -6.94 3.26
CA TRP A 129 -15.21 -8.37 3.07
C TRP A 129 -13.71 -8.72 3.19
N TYR A 130 -12.83 -7.99 2.50
CA TYR A 130 -11.38 -8.13 2.65
C TYR A 130 -10.92 -7.92 4.09
N ARG A 131 -11.48 -6.92 4.78
CA ARG A 131 -11.15 -6.64 6.17
C ARG A 131 -11.48 -7.82 7.08
N ASN A 132 -12.64 -8.43 6.88
CA ASN A 132 -13.08 -9.56 7.70
C ASN A 132 -12.20 -10.79 7.48
N LEU A 133 -11.89 -11.14 6.22
CA LEU A 133 -11.01 -12.26 5.91
C LEU A 133 -9.58 -12.02 6.43
N LEU A 134 -9.05 -10.84 6.17
CA LEU A 134 -7.72 -10.47 6.64
C LEU A 134 -7.64 -10.47 8.17
N LYS A 135 -8.71 -10.07 8.87
CA LYS A 135 -8.78 -10.11 10.33
C LYS A 135 -8.65 -11.53 10.87
N GLN A 136 -9.30 -12.50 10.25
CA GLN A 136 -9.23 -13.91 10.64
C GLN A 136 -7.82 -14.45 10.46
N GLU A 137 -7.18 -14.21 9.31
CA GLU A 137 -5.82 -14.68 9.04
C GLU A 137 -4.77 -13.99 9.92
N ILE A 138 -4.86 -12.68 10.13
CA ILE A 138 -3.97 -11.98 11.05
C ILE A 138 -4.10 -12.54 12.47
N GLN A 139 -5.31 -12.77 12.96
CA GLN A 139 -5.54 -13.33 14.28
C GLN A 139 -4.86 -14.70 14.44
N ARG A 140 -5.03 -15.57 13.45
CA ARG A 140 -4.42 -16.91 13.43
C ARG A 140 -2.89 -16.81 13.44
N LEU A 141 -2.31 -16.02 12.53
CA LEU A 141 -0.86 -15.89 12.35
C LEU A 141 -0.19 -15.19 13.55
N ILE A 142 -0.81 -14.14 14.09
CA ILE A 142 -0.29 -13.46 15.28
C ILE A 142 -0.21 -14.43 16.47
N LEU A 143 -1.25 -15.21 16.73
CA LEU A 143 -1.23 -16.17 17.84
C LEU A 143 -0.10 -17.18 17.68
N THR A 144 0.10 -17.73 16.48
CA THR A 144 1.19 -18.66 16.18
C THR A 144 2.55 -18.02 16.43
N TRP A 145 2.80 -16.84 15.87
CA TRP A 145 4.11 -16.19 15.98
C TRP A 145 4.40 -15.65 17.37
N GLN A 146 3.40 -15.12 18.10
CA GLN A 146 3.58 -14.70 19.48
C GLN A 146 4.03 -15.85 20.38
N GLN A 147 3.44 -17.03 20.19
CA GLN A 147 3.82 -18.23 20.94
C GLN A 147 5.25 -18.69 20.59
N GLN A 148 5.63 -18.71 19.31
CA GLN A 148 6.96 -19.14 18.87
C GLN A 148 8.08 -18.17 19.30
N LEU A 149 7.78 -16.87 19.32
CA LEU A 149 8.76 -15.82 19.61
C LEU A 149 8.83 -15.46 21.11
N ASP A 150 7.86 -15.91 21.90
CA ASP A 150 7.60 -15.41 23.26
C ASP A 150 7.49 -13.87 23.30
N LEU A 151 6.77 -13.30 22.31
CA LEU A 151 6.54 -11.87 22.16
C LEU A 151 5.03 -11.60 22.07
N HIS A 152 4.57 -10.57 22.80
CA HIS A 152 3.15 -10.26 22.86
C HIS A 152 2.88 -8.82 22.45
N ALA A 153 2.13 -8.62 21.36
CA ALA A 153 1.57 -7.32 21.01
C ALA A 153 0.33 -7.06 21.89
N HIS A 154 0.26 -5.87 22.48
CA HIS A 154 -0.89 -5.45 23.28
C HIS A 154 -2.17 -5.36 22.44
N SER A 155 -2.04 -4.90 21.20
CA SER A 155 -3.16 -4.77 20.28
C SER A 155 -2.70 -4.71 18.82
N TRP A 156 -3.63 -4.93 17.90
CA TRP A 156 -3.38 -4.73 16.48
C TRP A 156 -4.62 -4.18 15.77
N GLN A 157 -4.43 -3.62 14.58
CA GLN A 157 -5.51 -3.08 13.76
C GLN A 157 -5.18 -3.12 12.27
N ILE A 158 -6.22 -3.07 11.42
CA ILE A 158 -6.11 -2.99 9.97
C ILE A 158 -6.45 -1.56 9.52
N LYS A 159 -5.59 -0.96 8.70
CA LYS A 159 -5.79 0.37 8.09
C LYS A 159 -5.56 0.33 6.58
N LYS A 160 -6.25 1.18 5.82
CA LYS A 160 -5.89 1.48 4.43
C LYS A 160 -4.67 2.40 4.44
N MET A 161 -3.52 1.94 3.95
CA MET A 161 -2.26 2.70 3.94
C MET A 161 -1.71 2.78 2.51
N LYS A 162 -1.01 3.89 2.19
CA LYS A 162 -0.48 4.12 0.83
C LYS A 162 0.94 3.61 0.63
N THR A 163 1.77 3.63 1.68
CA THR A 163 3.23 3.48 1.54
C THR A 163 3.85 2.38 2.40
N LYS A 164 3.09 1.77 3.30
CA LYS A 164 3.58 0.73 4.21
C LYS A 164 2.67 -0.48 4.19
N TRP A 165 3.25 -1.66 4.34
CA TRP A 165 2.53 -2.91 4.53
C TRP A 165 2.13 -3.13 5.98
N GLY A 166 2.99 -2.70 6.90
CA GLY A 166 2.75 -2.71 8.32
C GLY A 166 3.59 -1.65 9.05
N TYR A 167 3.37 -1.49 10.33
CA TYR A 167 4.30 -0.86 11.26
C TYR A 167 4.01 -1.27 12.70
N CYS A 168 5.05 -1.28 13.53
CA CYS A 168 4.97 -1.48 14.96
C CYS A 168 5.12 -0.14 15.70
N ASP A 169 4.14 0.20 16.55
CA ASP A 169 4.29 1.23 17.57
C ASP A 169 4.84 0.56 18.83
N ILE A 170 6.15 0.61 18.99
CA ILE A 170 6.88 -0.09 20.05
C ILE A 170 6.44 0.41 21.43
N SER A 171 6.24 1.72 21.58
CA SER A 171 5.85 2.34 22.85
C SER A 171 4.48 1.86 23.36
N LYS A 172 3.57 1.53 22.43
CA LYS A 172 2.24 1.02 22.72
C LYS A 172 2.11 -0.48 22.50
N GLN A 173 3.18 -1.15 22.10
CA GLN A 173 3.19 -2.56 21.71
C GLN A 173 2.02 -2.86 20.74
N LYS A 174 1.82 -1.97 19.74
CA LYS A 174 0.70 -2.01 18.82
C LYS A 174 1.16 -2.22 17.40
N LEU A 175 0.56 -3.22 16.73
CA LEU A 175 0.81 -3.52 15.34
C LEU A 175 -0.27 -2.92 14.45
N VAL A 176 0.12 -2.47 13.27
CA VAL A 176 -0.83 -1.97 12.27
C VAL A 176 -0.52 -2.60 10.92
N PHE A 177 -1.54 -3.16 10.28
CA PHE A 177 -1.42 -3.87 9.01
C PHE A 177 -2.22 -3.18 7.91
N ASN A 178 -1.69 -3.21 6.70
CA ASN A 178 -2.36 -2.63 5.54
C ASN A 178 -3.47 -3.56 5.05
N LEU A 179 -4.65 -2.99 4.81
CA LEU A 179 -5.79 -3.71 4.24
C LEU A 179 -5.45 -4.39 2.89
N GLN A 180 -4.56 -3.81 2.08
CA GLN A 180 -4.12 -4.38 0.81
C GLN A 180 -3.40 -5.73 0.96
N LEU A 181 -3.00 -6.12 2.17
CA LEU A 181 -2.45 -7.46 2.44
C LEU A 181 -3.45 -8.58 2.14
N ALA A 182 -4.76 -8.30 2.20
CA ALA A 182 -5.78 -9.25 1.78
C ALA A 182 -5.67 -9.68 0.31
N GLN A 183 -5.00 -8.86 -0.52
CA GLN A 183 -4.80 -9.15 -1.95
C GLN A 183 -3.45 -9.81 -2.24
N LYS A 184 -2.59 -9.93 -1.24
CA LYS A 184 -1.24 -10.50 -1.37
C LYS A 184 -1.22 -11.96 -0.92
N PRO A 185 -0.26 -12.78 -1.40
CA PRO A 185 -0.13 -14.17 -0.94
C PRO A 185 -0.02 -14.25 0.59
N LEU A 186 -0.52 -15.35 1.16
CA LEU A 186 -0.50 -15.58 2.61
C LEU A 186 0.93 -15.57 3.17
N GLU A 187 1.90 -16.08 2.41
CA GLU A 187 3.30 -16.06 2.80
C GLU A 187 3.85 -14.63 2.98
N PHE A 188 3.39 -13.68 2.15
CA PHE A 188 3.76 -12.28 2.31
C PHE A 188 3.06 -11.62 3.50
N LEU A 189 1.79 -11.96 3.75
CA LEU A 189 1.09 -11.54 4.96
C LEU A 189 1.81 -12.04 6.21
N GLU A 190 2.21 -13.31 6.20
CA GLU A 190 2.94 -13.93 7.30
C GLU A 190 4.30 -13.27 7.54
N TYR A 191 5.06 -12.98 6.46
CA TYR A 191 6.30 -12.22 6.54
C TYR A 191 6.10 -10.85 7.18
N VAL A 192 5.07 -10.10 6.77
CA VAL A 192 4.80 -8.77 7.35
C VAL A 192 4.43 -8.88 8.82
N ILE A 193 3.66 -9.88 9.22
CA ILE A 193 3.29 -10.10 10.63
C ILE A 193 4.53 -10.43 11.47
N LEU A 194 5.37 -11.35 11.03
CA LEU A 194 6.62 -11.69 11.68
C LEU A 194 7.53 -10.46 11.81
N HIS A 195 7.70 -9.71 10.71
CA HIS A 195 8.51 -8.49 10.66
C HIS A 195 8.08 -7.46 11.72
N GLU A 196 6.78 -7.19 11.82
CA GLU A 196 6.26 -6.20 12.76
C GLU A 196 6.31 -6.70 14.23
N LEU A 197 6.14 -8.00 14.46
CA LEU A 197 6.31 -8.60 15.78
C LEU A 197 7.78 -8.52 16.27
N LEU A 198 8.74 -8.78 15.39
CA LEU A 198 10.16 -8.70 15.73
C LEU A 198 10.58 -7.29 16.17
N HIS A 199 9.91 -6.24 15.71
CA HIS A 199 10.16 -4.88 16.17
C HIS A 199 9.85 -4.65 17.65
N LEU A 200 9.05 -5.49 18.29
CA LEU A 200 8.86 -5.45 19.74
C LEU A 200 10.14 -5.83 20.51
N LYS A 201 11.02 -6.61 19.88
CA LYS A 201 12.30 -7.07 20.46
C LYS A 201 13.49 -6.28 19.92
N VAL A 202 13.51 -6.03 18.60
CA VAL A 202 14.61 -5.36 17.90
C VAL A 202 14.07 -4.18 17.09
N PRO A 203 14.20 -2.93 17.57
CA PRO A 203 13.61 -1.76 16.93
C PRO A 203 14.15 -1.44 15.53
N HIS A 204 15.39 -1.81 15.21
CA HIS A 204 16.09 -1.41 13.99
C HIS A 204 16.45 -2.63 13.13
N HIS A 205 16.43 -2.45 11.80
CA HIS A 205 16.75 -3.50 10.82
C HIS A 205 18.27 -3.79 10.71
N GLY A 206 18.97 -3.88 11.86
CA GLY A 206 20.39 -4.25 11.93
C GLY A 206 20.61 -5.77 11.84
N GLN A 207 21.87 -6.20 12.05
CA GLN A 207 22.25 -7.62 11.98
C GLN A 207 21.41 -8.53 12.89
N ALA A 208 21.08 -8.08 14.11
CA ALA A 208 20.25 -8.84 15.05
C ALA A 208 18.83 -9.07 14.50
N PHE A 209 18.24 -8.09 13.83
CA PHE A 209 16.92 -8.23 13.19
C PHE A 209 16.97 -9.22 12.02
N ILE A 210 18.00 -9.09 11.18
CA ILE A 210 18.21 -9.98 10.03
C ILE A 210 18.43 -11.42 10.50
N ALA A 211 19.22 -11.62 11.55
CA ALA A 211 19.48 -12.96 12.12
C ALA A 211 18.19 -13.63 12.61
N LEU A 212 17.26 -12.86 13.21
CA LEU A 212 15.96 -13.39 13.62
C LEU A 212 15.10 -13.74 12.42
N LEU A 213 15.08 -12.92 11.37
CA LEU A 213 14.36 -13.26 10.13
C LEU A 213 14.96 -14.50 9.46
N ASP A 214 16.29 -14.59 9.36
CA ASP A 214 16.97 -15.75 8.78
C ASP A 214 16.68 -17.04 9.61
N GLN A 215 16.51 -16.92 10.93
CA GLN A 215 16.18 -18.03 11.80
C GLN A 215 14.74 -18.51 11.67
N TYR A 216 13.76 -17.57 11.67
CA TYR A 216 12.35 -17.93 11.75
C TYR A 216 11.66 -18.05 10.38
N MET A 217 12.20 -17.40 9.35
CA MET A 217 11.67 -17.41 7.97
C MET A 217 12.83 -17.32 6.96
N PRO A 218 13.64 -18.35 6.76
CA PRO A 218 14.85 -18.29 5.92
C PRO A 218 14.61 -17.74 4.50
N GLN A 219 13.41 -17.94 3.93
CA GLN A 219 13.02 -17.49 2.60
C GLN A 219 12.53 -16.02 2.56
N TRP A 220 12.61 -15.25 3.66
CA TRP A 220 12.05 -13.90 3.75
C TRP A 220 12.56 -12.93 2.68
N LYS A 221 13.84 -13.06 2.27
CA LYS A 221 14.44 -12.19 1.24
C LYS A 221 13.76 -12.36 -0.11
N GLU A 222 13.45 -13.58 -0.47
CA GLU A 222 12.76 -13.93 -1.72
C GLU A 222 11.31 -13.42 -1.70
N ILE A 223 10.60 -13.67 -0.59
CA ILE A 223 9.25 -13.18 -0.35
C ILE A 223 9.21 -11.65 -0.45
N GLU A 224 10.12 -10.95 0.24
CA GLU A 224 10.19 -9.49 0.21
C GLU A 224 10.47 -8.96 -1.19
N GLN A 225 11.46 -9.52 -1.92
CA GLN A 225 11.81 -9.07 -3.26
C GLN A 225 10.66 -9.23 -4.26
N THR A 226 9.98 -10.38 -4.22
CA THR A 226 8.86 -10.68 -5.10
C THR A 226 7.71 -9.69 -4.91
N HIS A 227 7.43 -9.28 -3.67
CA HIS A 227 6.26 -8.46 -3.35
C HIS A 227 6.56 -6.97 -3.15
N LYS A 228 7.81 -6.55 -2.92
CA LYS A 228 8.21 -5.14 -2.96
C LYS A 228 7.97 -4.49 -4.33
N ARG A 229 8.15 -5.25 -5.42
CA ARG A 229 8.00 -4.75 -6.79
C ARG A 229 6.55 -4.56 -7.23
N THR A 230 5.61 -5.11 -6.50
CA THR A 230 4.17 -5.03 -6.81
C THR A 230 3.44 -3.95 -6.00
N THR A 231 4.14 -2.97 -5.41
CA THR A 231 3.54 -1.78 -4.78
C THR A 231 3.13 -0.72 -5.78
N THR A 232 2.61 -1.14 -6.93
CA THR A 232 1.90 -0.21 -7.81
C THR A 232 0.47 -0.73 -7.90
N PRO A 233 -0.51 -0.03 -7.32
CA PRO A 233 -1.88 -0.26 -7.68
C PRO A 233 -2.10 0.19 -9.12
#